data_2385aa958005ab0638fbb17a2a6fc2a9
#
_entry.id   2385aa958005ab0638fbb17a2a6fc2a9
#
_cell.length_a   1.000
_cell.length_b   1.000
_cell.length_c   1.000
_cell.angle_alpha   90.00
_cell.angle_beta   90.00
_cell.angle_gamma   90.00
#
_symmetry.space_group_name_H-M   'P 1'
#
loop_
_entity.id
_entity.type
_entity.pdbx_description
1 polymer ?
#
loop_
_entity_poly.entity_id
_entity_poly.type
_entity_poly.pdbx_seq_one_letter_code
_entity_poly.pdbx_strand_id
1 'polypeptide(L)'
;LVTAIRALRDRKGPQLLHVITRKGKGYELAEADQIEYHAVSPFDPRVGVIKKPAKPSYTQVFGDWLCDMAARDPRLLAITPAMREGSGLVRYSREFPERYFDVSIAEQHSVTLAAGMACEGMKPVVAIYSTFLQRAYDQLIHDVALQGLDVLFALDRAGVVGPDGATHAGSFDLSYLRCIPNMVVMAPSDEDEC
;
A
#
# COMPACT_ATOMS: atom_id res chain seq x y z
N LEU A 1 -7.60 -24.24 -18.91
CA LEU A 1 -7.56 -22.86 -19.38
C LEU A 1 -7.25 -22.79 -20.87
N VAL A 2 -6.10 -23.33 -21.33
CA VAL A 2 -5.68 -23.31 -22.76
C VAL A 2 -6.78 -23.86 -23.70
N THR A 3 -7.41 -24.97 -23.36
CA THR A 3 -8.51 -25.54 -24.13
C THR A 3 -9.71 -24.61 -24.23
N ALA A 4 -10.08 -23.96 -23.10
CA ALA A 4 -11.18 -23.00 -23.10
C ALA A 4 -10.86 -21.76 -23.95
N ILE A 5 -9.64 -21.23 -23.87
CA ILE A 5 -9.20 -20.11 -24.69
C ILE A 5 -9.23 -20.47 -26.17
N ARG A 6 -8.76 -21.66 -26.56
CA ARG A 6 -8.82 -22.14 -27.95
C ARG A 6 -10.25 -22.24 -28.45
N ALA A 7 -11.17 -22.74 -27.62
CA ALA A 7 -12.59 -22.86 -27.99
C ALA A 7 -13.28 -21.48 -28.14
N LEU A 8 -12.82 -20.45 -27.43
CA LEU A 8 -13.37 -19.11 -27.54
C LEU A 8 -12.79 -18.30 -28.70
N ARG A 9 -11.55 -18.57 -29.11
CA ARG A 9 -10.82 -17.80 -30.11
C ARG A 9 -11.60 -17.61 -31.42
N ASP A 10 -12.26 -18.67 -31.88
CA ASP A 10 -12.91 -18.69 -33.17
C ASP A 10 -14.42 -18.33 -33.10
N ARG A 11 -14.92 -17.96 -31.89
CA ARG A 11 -16.29 -17.49 -31.69
C ARG A 11 -16.44 -16.05 -32.14
N LYS A 12 -17.55 -15.71 -32.78
CA LYS A 12 -17.89 -14.34 -33.17
C LYS A 12 -18.55 -13.60 -31.99
N GLY A 13 -18.34 -12.28 -31.94
CA GLY A 13 -18.89 -11.36 -30.91
C GLY A 13 -18.11 -11.37 -29.61
N PRO A 14 -18.49 -10.52 -28.64
CA PRO A 14 -17.85 -10.44 -27.35
C PRO A 14 -17.91 -11.78 -26.59
N GLN A 15 -16.79 -12.15 -25.97
CA GLN A 15 -16.69 -13.38 -25.18
C GLN A 15 -16.20 -13.02 -23.77
N LEU A 16 -16.79 -13.61 -22.75
CA LEU A 16 -16.35 -13.52 -21.36
C LEU A 16 -15.83 -14.88 -20.88
N LEU A 17 -14.59 -14.93 -20.44
CA LEU A 17 -14.02 -16.08 -19.76
C LEU A 17 -13.73 -15.72 -18.29
N HIS A 18 -14.58 -16.18 -17.39
CA HIS A 18 -14.35 -16.02 -15.95
C HIS A 18 -13.43 -17.15 -15.46
N VAL A 19 -12.23 -16.80 -14.99
CA VAL A 19 -11.23 -17.74 -14.47
C VAL A 19 -11.09 -17.54 -12.97
N ILE A 20 -11.42 -18.57 -12.20
CA ILE A 20 -11.24 -18.60 -10.75
C ILE A 20 -9.90 -19.27 -10.45
N THR A 21 -9.01 -18.55 -9.77
CA THR A 21 -7.70 -19.06 -9.36
C THR A 21 -7.57 -19.04 -7.84
N ARG A 22 -6.62 -19.83 -7.34
CA ARG A 22 -6.21 -19.81 -5.93
C ARG A 22 -4.70 -19.58 -5.87
N LYS A 23 -4.28 -18.51 -5.20
CA LYS A 23 -2.86 -18.22 -5.00
C LYS A 23 -2.16 -19.40 -4.29
N GLY A 24 -0.93 -19.70 -4.70
CA GLY A 24 -0.15 -20.78 -4.12
C GLY A 24 -0.56 -22.19 -4.54
N LYS A 25 -1.62 -22.36 -5.35
CA LYS A 25 -2.15 -23.68 -5.72
C LYS A 25 -1.09 -24.60 -6.35
N GLY A 26 -0.93 -25.79 -5.76
CA GLY A 26 0.06 -26.79 -6.18
C GLY A 26 1.34 -26.77 -5.34
N TYR A 27 1.45 -25.88 -4.35
CA TYR A 27 2.53 -25.85 -3.36
C TYR A 27 1.95 -25.69 -1.95
N GLU A 28 1.98 -26.71 -1.14
CA GLU A 28 1.28 -26.78 0.15
C GLU A 28 1.61 -25.64 1.11
N LEU A 29 2.88 -25.26 1.21
CA LEU A 29 3.30 -24.15 2.08
C LEU A 29 2.73 -22.82 1.62
N ALA A 30 2.65 -22.57 0.30
CA ALA A 30 2.03 -21.38 -0.25
C ALA A 30 0.49 -21.41 -0.17
N GLU A 31 -0.13 -22.58 -0.19
CA GLU A 31 -1.58 -22.72 0.06
C GLU A 31 -1.92 -22.44 1.53
N ALA A 32 -1.01 -22.77 2.45
CA ALA A 32 -1.18 -22.52 3.88
C ALA A 32 -0.96 -21.05 4.26
N ASP A 33 0.01 -20.37 3.66
CA ASP A 33 0.29 -18.94 3.89
C ASP A 33 0.52 -18.21 2.56
N GLN A 34 -0.56 -17.72 1.97
CA GLN A 34 -0.54 -17.01 0.68
C GLN A 34 0.13 -15.63 0.77
N ILE A 35 0.20 -15.05 1.96
CA ILE A 35 0.82 -13.75 2.19
C ILE A 35 2.33 -13.90 2.22
N GLU A 36 2.84 -14.84 3.00
CA GLU A 36 4.27 -15.14 3.08
C GLU A 36 4.88 -15.49 1.72
N TYR A 37 4.12 -16.24 0.91
CA TYR A 37 4.55 -16.68 -0.43
C TYR A 37 4.14 -15.75 -1.57
N HIS A 38 3.73 -14.53 -1.27
CA HIS A 38 3.38 -13.52 -2.27
C HIS A 38 4.63 -12.83 -2.76
N ALA A 39 5.49 -12.66 -3.14
CA ALA A 39 6.72 -11.94 -3.53
C ALA A 39 7.92 -12.33 -2.65
N VAL A 40 8.32 -13.58 -2.73
CA VAL A 40 9.43 -14.13 -1.95
C VAL A 40 10.77 -14.05 -2.67
N SER A 41 11.85 -13.89 -1.90
CA SER A 41 13.22 -14.10 -2.37
C SER A 41 13.45 -15.58 -2.71
N PRO A 42 14.48 -15.94 -3.49
CA PRO A 42 14.82 -17.32 -3.78
C PRO A 42 14.93 -18.16 -2.50
N PHE A 43 14.26 -19.31 -2.47
CA PHE A 43 14.24 -20.25 -1.34
C PHE A 43 14.27 -21.70 -1.83
N ASP A 44 14.60 -22.66 -0.94
CA ASP A 44 14.50 -24.09 -1.26
C ASP A 44 13.03 -24.55 -1.12
N PRO A 45 12.38 -25.00 -2.21
CA PRO A 45 10.97 -25.43 -2.16
C PRO A 45 10.69 -26.61 -1.20
N ARG A 46 11.72 -27.37 -0.80
CA ARG A 46 11.57 -28.48 0.14
C ARG A 46 11.51 -28.02 1.61
N VAL A 47 12.06 -26.83 1.88
CA VAL A 47 12.16 -26.26 3.24
C VAL A 47 11.17 -25.12 3.42
N GLY A 48 10.90 -24.38 2.37
CA GLY A 48 10.08 -23.15 2.42
C GLY A 48 10.90 -21.91 2.73
N VAL A 49 10.19 -20.80 2.97
CA VAL A 49 10.79 -19.51 3.34
C VAL A 49 11.29 -19.56 4.79
N ILE A 50 12.57 -19.24 4.99
CA ILE A 50 13.17 -19.14 6.33
C ILE A 50 13.24 -17.67 6.72
N LYS A 51 12.48 -17.28 7.74
CA LYS A 51 12.54 -15.93 8.32
C LYS A 51 13.85 -15.79 9.11
N LYS A 52 14.66 -14.82 8.71
CA LYS A 52 15.86 -14.44 9.46
C LYS A 52 15.51 -13.28 10.40
N PRO A 53 16.10 -13.21 11.60
CA PRO A 53 16.03 -12.02 12.42
C PRO A 53 16.53 -10.82 11.61
N ALA A 54 15.73 -9.77 11.54
CA ALA A 54 16.09 -8.53 10.87
C ALA A 54 16.00 -7.39 11.88
N LYS A 55 16.73 -6.30 11.63
CA LYS A 55 16.51 -5.05 12.35
C LYS A 55 15.12 -4.51 12.01
N PRO A 56 14.51 -3.72 12.89
CA PRO A 56 13.26 -3.03 12.57
C PRO A 56 13.40 -2.28 11.25
N SER A 57 12.40 -2.38 10.39
CA SER A 57 12.31 -1.59 9.16
C SER A 57 11.55 -0.28 9.45
N TYR A 58 11.74 0.75 8.62
CA TYR A 58 10.92 1.97 8.67
C TYR A 58 9.41 1.65 8.64
N THR A 59 9.00 0.70 7.82
CA THR A 59 7.60 0.21 7.76
C THR A 59 7.10 -0.29 9.12
N GLN A 60 7.94 -0.99 9.88
CA GLN A 60 7.59 -1.52 11.19
C GLN A 60 7.54 -0.38 12.23
N VAL A 61 8.53 0.51 12.25
CA VAL A 61 8.56 1.68 13.13
C VAL A 61 7.34 2.55 12.91
N PHE A 62 7.02 2.84 11.64
CA PHE A 62 5.82 3.59 11.27
C PHE A 62 4.53 2.90 11.74
N GLY A 63 4.39 1.59 11.51
CA GLY A 63 3.19 0.84 11.91
C GLY A 63 2.97 0.84 13.43
N ASP A 64 4.03 0.70 14.21
CA ASP A 64 3.98 0.75 15.67
C ASP A 64 3.64 2.16 16.15
N TRP A 65 4.31 3.20 15.62
CA TRP A 65 4.00 4.60 15.91
C TRP A 65 2.52 4.93 15.61
N LEU A 66 2.01 4.47 14.47
CA LEU A 66 0.63 4.76 14.07
C LEU A 66 -0.39 4.16 15.05
N CYS A 67 -0.14 2.94 15.55
CA CYS A 67 -0.97 2.32 16.57
C CYS A 67 -0.94 3.10 17.88
N ASP A 68 0.26 3.52 18.31
CA ASP A 68 0.43 4.29 19.55
C ASP A 68 -0.26 5.66 19.46
N MET A 69 -0.22 6.32 18.31
CA MET A 69 -0.92 7.59 18.07
C MET A 69 -2.44 7.39 18.01
N ALA A 70 -2.91 6.33 17.36
CA ALA A 70 -4.34 6.02 17.27
C ALA A 70 -4.97 5.69 18.65
N ALA A 71 -4.19 5.14 19.58
CA ALA A 71 -4.62 4.92 20.95
C ALA A 71 -4.83 6.25 21.71
N ARG A 72 -4.13 7.31 21.31
CA ARG A 72 -4.18 8.64 21.96
C ARG A 72 -5.16 9.60 21.29
N ASP A 73 -5.35 9.50 19.97
CA ASP A 73 -6.26 10.36 19.20
C ASP A 73 -7.27 9.51 18.41
N PRO A 74 -8.56 9.53 18.82
CA PRO A 74 -9.60 8.75 18.14
C PRO A 74 -9.92 9.25 16.73
N ARG A 75 -9.47 10.44 16.35
CA ARG A 75 -9.69 11.00 15.01
C ARG A 75 -8.74 10.42 13.97
N LEU A 76 -7.66 9.75 14.40
CA LEU A 76 -6.66 9.20 13.49
C LEU A 76 -7.20 7.97 12.78
N LEU A 77 -7.13 8.00 11.44
CA LEU A 77 -7.62 6.97 10.54
C LEU A 77 -6.47 6.48 9.65
N ALA A 78 -6.45 5.21 9.30
CA ALA A 78 -5.49 4.64 8.36
C ALA A 78 -6.18 4.18 7.08
N ILE A 79 -5.68 4.64 5.94
CA ILE A 79 -6.18 4.30 4.61
C ILE A 79 -5.04 3.70 3.79
N THR A 80 -5.29 2.62 3.06
CA THR A 80 -4.29 2.05 2.16
C THR A 80 -4.95 1.47 0.91
N PRO A 81 -4.34 1.62 -0.27
CA PRO A 81 -4.81 0.96 -1.49
C PRO A 81 -4.19 -0.43 -1.64
N ALA A 82 -4.81 -1.45 -1.02
CA ALA A 82 -4.42 -2.88 -1.09
C ALA A 82 -3.00 -3.20 -0.59
N MET A 83 -2.44 -2.39 0.32
CA MET A 83 -1.04 -2.52 0.76
C MET A 83 -0.89 -2.70 2.28
N ARG A 84 -1.84 -3.38 2.92
CA ARG A 84 -1.87 -3.57 4.38
C ARG A 84 -0.55 -4.09 4.96
N GLU A 85 -0.02 -5.16 4.37
CA GLU A 85 1.22 -5.80 4.82
C GLU A 85 2.43 -4.92 4.51
N GLY A 86 2.50 -4.44 3.29
CA GLY A 86 3.63 -3.63 2.80
C GLY A 86 3.75 -2.25 3.43
N SER A 87 2.65 -1.71 3.94
CA SER A 87 2.62 -0.41 4.64
C SER A 87 2.61 -0.53 6.17
N GLY A 88 2.85 -1.73 6.73
CA GLY A 88 2.94 -1.93 8.18
C GLY A 88 1.62 -1.84 8.95
N LEU A 89 0.47 -1.93 8.25
CA LEU A 89 -0.84 -1.70 8.86
C LEU A 89 -1.53 -2.96 9.42
N VAL A 90 -0.83 -4.10 9.47
CA VAL A 90 -1.42 -5.36 9.96
C VAL A 90 -1.89 -5.26 11.40
N ARG A 91 -1.06 -4.70 12.30
CA ARG A 91 -1.41 -4.45 13.69
C ARG A 91 -2.57 -3.46 13.80
N TYR A 92 -2.48 -2.33 13.09
CA TYR A 92 -3.51 -1.29 13.09
C TYR A 92 -4.89 -1.84 12.66
N SER A 93 -4.95 -2.62 11.59
CA SER A 93 -6.20 -3.19 11.10
C SER A 93 -6.89 -4.15 12.08
N ARG A 94 -6.16 -4.71 13.05
CA ARG A 94 -6.68 -5.61 14.09
C ARG A 94 -7.10 -4.85 15.34
N GLU A 95 -6.29 -3.86 15.77
CA GLU A 95 -6.54 -3.09 16.98
C GLU A 95 -7.60 -2.00 16.77
N PHE A 96 -7.68 -1.44 15.55
CA PHE A 96 -8.58 -0.33 15.20
C PHE A 96 -9.37 -0.61 13.91
N PRO A 97 -10.14 -1.72 13.81
CA PRO A 97 -10.80 -2.13 12.58
C PRO A 97 -11.79 -1.08 12.03
N GLU A 98 -12.48 -0.32 12.91
CA GLU A 98 -13.43 0.73 12.53
C GLU A 98 -12.75 2.00 12.00
N ARG A 99 -11.42 2.09 12.11
CA ARG A 99 -10.60 3.23 11.67
C ARG A 99 -9.56 2.83 10.62
N TYR A 100 -9.70 1.63 10.07
CA TYR A 100 -8.87 1.09 9.02
C TYR A 100 -9.67 0.91 7.73
N PHE A 101 -9.17 1.48 6.63
CA PHE A 101 -9.83 1.46 5.33
C PHE A 101 -8.89 0.94 4.26
N ASP A 102 -9.15 -0.26 3.76
CA ASP A 102 -8.52 -0.79 2.56
C ASP A 102 -9.44 -0.53 1.37
N VAL A 103 -9.03 0.35 0.49
CA VAL A 103 -9.81 0.77 -0.68
C VAL A 103 -9.51 -0.07 -1.93
N SER A 104 -8.88 -1.22 -1.77
CA SER A 104 -8.38 -2.02 -2.89
C SER A 104 -7.38 -1.25 -3.76
N ILE A 105 -7.14 -1.66 -4.99
CA ILE A 105 -6.21 -0.96 -5.92
C ILE A 105 -6.92 0.26 -6.51
N ALA A 106 -7.16 1.26 -5.68
CA ALA A 106 -7.88 2.48 -6.04
C ALA A 106 -7.19 3.72 -5.41
N GLU A 107 -6.00 4.03 -5.90
CA GLU A 107 -5.13 5.08 -5.34
C GLU A 107 -5.79 6.45 -5.34
N GLN A 108 -6.47 6.83 -6.41
CA GLN A 108 -7.22 8.11 -6.49
C GLN A 108 -8.31 8.17 -5.42
N HIS A 109 -9.06 7.07 -5.27
CA HIS A 109 -10.11 7.00 -4.26
C HIS A 109 -9.54 7.13 -2.83
N SER A 110 -8.37 6.55 -2.55
CA SER A 110 -7.74 6.66 -1.24
C SER A 110 -7.49 8.11 -0.82
N VAL A 111 -7.05 8.94 -1.76
CA VAL A 111 -6.74 10.36 -1.51
C VAL A 111 -8.01 11.19 -1.39
N THR A 112 -8.98 11.00 -2.29
CA THR A 112 -10.27 11.72 -2.22
C THR A 112 -11.04 11.34 -0.95
N LEU A 113 -11.03 10.06 -0.54
CA LEU A 113 -11.63 9.61 0.71
C LEU A 113 -10.96 10.28 1.92
N ALA A 114 -9.63 10.34 1.94
CA ALA A 114 -8.88 11.04 2.98
C ALA A 114 -9.26 12.53 3.05
N ALA A 115 -9.37 13.20 1.91
CA ALA A 115 -9.79 14.59 1.86
C ALA A 115 -11.19 14.79 2.47
N GLY A 116 -12.16 13.95 2.11
CA GLY A 116 -13.51 14.00 2.67
C GLY A 116 -13.52 13.78 4.18
N MET A 117 -12.74 12.83 4.70
CA MET A 117 -12.60 12.60 6.13
C MET A 117 -11.93 13.79 6.86
N ALA A 118 -10.94 14.42 6.24
CA ALA A 118 -10.30 15.60 6.80
C ALA A 118 -11.26 16.81 6.89
N CYS A 119 -12.19 16.95 5.94
CA CYS A 119 -13.25 17.97 6.00
C CYS A 119 -14.13 17.83 7.25
N GLU A 120 -14.33 16.62 7.75
CA GLU A 120 -15.10 16.31 8.96
C GLU A 120 -14.22 16.32 10.24
N GLY A 121 -13.01 16.86 10.17
CA GLY A 121 -12.10 17.01 11.31
C GLY A 121 -11.39 15.74 11.73
N MET A 122 -11.43 14.70 10.93
CA MET A 122 -10.62 13.50 11.13
C MET A 122 -9.17 13.74 10.70
N LYS A 123 -8.26 12.87 11.14
CA LYS A 123 -6.84 12.91 10.80
C LYS A 123 -6.44 11.67 10.00
N PRO A 124 -6.71 11.67 8.70
CA PRO A 124 -6.41 10.52 7.86
C PRO A 124 -4.92 10.43 7.55
N VAL A 125 -4.42 9.20 7.62
CA VAL A 125 -3.08 8.80 7.18
C VAL A 125 -3.24 7.87 5.99
N VAL A 126 -2.76 8.30 4.83
CA VAL A 126 -2.73 7.49 3.60
C VAL A 126 -1.38 6.80 3.52
N ALA A 127 -1.36 5.51 3.82
CA ALA A 127 -0.16 4.67 3.72
C ALA A 127 -0.12 4.02 2.34
N ILE A 128 0.78 4.51 1.49
CA ILE A 128 0.84 4.18 0.08
C ILE A 128 2.30 4.12 -0.39
N TYR A 129 2.61 3.28 -1.39
CA TYR A 129 3.94 3.30 -1.97
C TYR A 129 4.17 4.55 -2.81
N SER A 130 5.39 5.08 -2.79
CA SER A 130 5.81 6.24 -3.57
C SER A 130 5.40 6.14 -5.05
N THR A 131 5.71 5.03 -5.70
CA THR A 131 5.34 4.80 -7.11
C THR A 131 3.82 4.81 -7.34
N PHE A 132 3.01 4.36 -6.37
CA PHE A 132 1.56 4.28 -6.52
C PHE A 132 0.86 5.62 -6.29
N LEU A 133 1.43 6.49 -5.45
CA LEU A 133 0.90 7.84 -5.25
C LEU A 133 0.90 8.66 -6.55
N GLN A 134 1.76 8.35 -7.51
CA GLN A 134 1.76 9.00 -8.84
C GLN A 134 0.37 8.94 -9.52
N ARG A 135 -0.41 7.87 -9.28
CA ARG A 135 -1.76 7.73 -9.85
C ARG A 135 -2.79 8.66 -9.21
N ALA A 136 -2.52 9.14 -8.01
CA ALA A 136 -3.40 10.02 -7.23
C ALA A 136 -2.83 11.45 -7.09
N TYR A 137 -1.90 11.82 -7.95
CA TYR A 137 -1.24 13.13 -7.90
C TYR A 137 -2.22 14.28 -8.12
N ASP A 138 -3.16 14.12 -9.05
CA ASP A 138 -4.22 15.10 -9.27
C ASP A 138 -5.09 15.28 -8.03
N GLN A 139 -5.55 14.19 -7.40
CA GLN A 139 -6.36 14.23 -6.19
C GLN A 139 -5.59 14.83 -5.01
N LEU A 140 -4.29 14.57 -4.90
CA LEU A 140 -3.45 15.17 -3.87
C LEU A 140 -3.40 16.68 -4.01
N ILE A 141 -3.28 17.21 -5.24
CA ILE A 141 -3.31 18.64 -5.51
C ILE A 141 -4.70 19.20 -5.31
N HIS A 142 -5.69 18.66 -6.03
CA HIS A 142 -7.03 19.24 -6.13
C HIS A 142 -7.85 19.03 -4.85
N ASP A 143 -7.87 17.79 -4.32
CA ASP A 143 -8.76 17.46 -3.23
C ASP A 143 -8.15 17.77 -1.85
N VAL A 144 -6.81 17.76 -1.73
CA VAL A 144 -6.13 17.98 -0.44
C VAL A 144 -5.42 19.33 -0.39
N ALA A 145 -4.43 19.56 -1.27
CA ALA A 145 -3.54 20.71 -1.13
C ALA A 145 -4.23 22.05 -1.39
N LEU A 146 -5.05 22.15 -2.43
CA LEU A 146 -5.81 23.38 -2.74
C LEU A 146 -6.81 23.76 -1.66
N GLN A 147 -7.33 22.78 -0.94
CA GLN A 147 -8.26 23.00 0.17
C GLN A 147 -7.56 23.18 1.53
N GLY A 148 -6.24 23.02 1.58
CA GLY A 148 -5.45 23.13 2.81
C GLY A 148 -5.84 22.10 3.88
N LEU A 149 -6.17 20.88 3.47
CA LEU A 149 -6.64 19.83 4.38
C LEU A 149 -5.48 19.09 5.05
N ASP A 150 -5.66 18.74 6.32
CA ASP A 150 -4.70 17.99 7.12
C ASP A 150 -4.74 16.49 6.77
N VAL A 151 -3.98 16.10 5.78
CA VAL A 151 -3.79 14.69 5.40
C VAL A 151 -2.32 14.34 5.47
N LEU A 152 -1.98 13.25 6.15
CA LEU A 152 -0.63 12.70 6.17
C LEU A 152 -0.48 11.61 5.11
N PHE A 153 0.52 11.74 4.26
CA PHE A 153 0.90 10.72 3.28
C PHE A 153 2.17 10.01 3.76
N ALA A 154 2.03 8.75 4.17
CA ALA A 154 3.16 7.90 4.54
C ALA A 154 3.62 7.12 3.31
N LEU A 155 4.72 7.56 2.71
CA LEU A 155 5.23 7.03 1.45
C LEU A 155 6.28 5.95 1.72
N ASP A 156 5.90 4.69 1.62
CA ASP A 156 6.83 3.58 1.67
C ASP A 156 7.47 3.34 0.28
N ARG A 157 8.58 2.65 0.22
CA ARG A 157 9.35 2.40 -1.03
C ARG A 157 9.76 3.68 -1.76
N ALA A 158 10.06 4.76 -1.05
CA ALA A 158 10.68 5.94 -1.64
C ALA A 158 12.16 5.68 -2.01
N GLY A 159 12.65 6.32 -3.06
CA GLY A 159 14.01 6.13 -3.55
C GLY A 159 14.18 4.89 -4.44
N VAL A 160 15.40 4.38 -4.52
CA VAL A 160 15.76 3.22 -5.35
C VAL A 160 15.48 1.94 -4.58
N VAL A 161 14.45 1.20 -4.98
CA VAL A 161 13.99 -0.03 -4.32
C VAL A 161 14.33 -1.23 -5.21
N GLY A 162 15.52 -1.78 -5.05
CA GLY A 162 16.04 -2.86 -5.88
C GLY A 162 15.20 -4.15 -5.89
N PRO A 163 14.77 -4.72 -4.74
CA PRO A 163 14.03 -5.98 -4.70
C PRO A 163 12.71 -5.97 -5.46
N ASP A 164 12.00 -4.85 -5.45
CA ASP A 164 10.66 -4.73 -6.06
C ASP A 164 10.73 -4.38 -7.56
N GLY A 165 11.92 -4.12 -8.09
CA GLY A 165 12.16 -3.83 -9.51
C GLY A 165 11.83 -2.40 -9.94
N ALA A 166 12.04 -2.12 -11.23
CA ALA A 166 11.96 -0.77 -11.80
C ALA A 166 10.57 -0.12 -11.67
N THR A 167 9.50 -0.92 -11.65
CA THR A 167 8.11 -0.42 -11.55
C THR A 167 7.75 0.08 -10.16
N HIS A 168 8.58 -0.19 -9.15
CA HIS A 168 8.35 0.18 -7.75
C HIS A 168 9.36 1.22 -7.23
N ALA A 169 10.28 1.69 -8.08
CA ALA A 169 11.22 2.74 -7.68
C ALA A 169 10.50 4.07 -7.44
N GLY A 170 10.72 4.66 -6.26
CA GLY A 170 10.13 5.91 -5.81
C GLY A 170 11.03 7.11 -6.09
N SER A 171 11.34 7.39 -7.35
CA SER A 171 12.34 8.38 -7.73
C SER A 171 11.80 9.79 -7.93
N PHE A 172 10.49 10.00 -7.90
CA PHE A 172 9.88 11.25 -8.37
C PHE A 172 9.14 12.04 -7.30
N ASP A 173 8.79 11.44 -6.16
CA ASP A 173 7.97 12.04 -5.11
C ASP A 173 8.54 13.34 -4.56
N LEU A 174 9.82 13.41 -4.24
CA LEU A 174 10.46 14.66 -3.81
C LEU A 174 10.30 15.80 -4.84
N SER A 175 10.40 15.46 -6.14
CA SER A 175 10.27 16.44 -7.20
C SER A 175 8.85 16.98 -7.33
N TYR A 176 7.85 16.12 -7.39
CA TYR A 176 6.48 16.55 -7.63
C TYR A 176 5.76 17.05 -6.36
N LEU A 177 6.17 16.62 -5.17
CA LEU A 177 5.59 17.11 -3.92
C LEU A 177 6.13 18.50 -3.54
N ARG A 178 7.41 18.77 -3.77
CA ARG A 178 8.03 20.05 -3.41
C ARG A 178 7.50 21.26 -4.17
N CYS A 179 6.89 21.08 -5.33
CA CYS A 179 6.30 22.19 -6.09
C CYS A 179 4.89 22.57 -5.63
N ILE A 180 4.28 21.80 -4.73
CA ILE A 180 2.92 22.04 -4.23
C ILE A 180 3.01 23.01 -3.03
N PRO A 181 2.29 24.16 -3.06
CA PRO A 181 2.27 25.10 -1.94
C PRO A 181 1.74 24.43 -0.65
N ASN A 182 2.31 24.82 0.48
CA ASN A 182 1.96 24.35 1.83
C ASN A 182 2.20 22.86 2.09
N MET A 183 2.82 22.14 1.16
CA MET A 183 3.22 20.76 1.37
C MET A 183 4.52 20.70 2.18
N VAL A 184 4.48 19.97 3.29
CA VAL A 184 5.67 19.63 4.08
C VAL A 184 6.17 18.26 3.64
N VAL A 185 7.42 18.18 3.19
CA VAL A 185 8.02 16.92 2.74
C VAL A 185 9.18 16.57 3.67
N MET A 186 9.10 15.40 4.31
CA MET A 186 10.10 14.89 5.24
C MET A 186 10.65 13.55 4.75
N ALA A 187 11.95 13.34 4.96
CA ALA A 187 12.62 12.08 4.68
C ALA A 187 13.51 11.76 5.89
N PRO A 188 13.10 10.84 6.79
CA PRO A 188 13.87 10.52 7.98
C PRO A 188 15.21 9.90 7.62
N SER A 189 16.28 10.27 8.33
CA SER A 189 17.64 9.76 8.12
C SER A 189 17.85 8.39 8.75
N ASP A 190 17.10 8.10 9.79
CA ASP A 190 17.15 6.84 10.53
C ASP A 190 15.79 6.50 11.18
N GLU A 191 15.75 5.38 11.89
CA GLU A 191 14.54 4.87 12.54
C GLU A 191 14.08 5.76 13.71
N ASP A 192 14.97 6.51 14.34
CA ASP A 192 14.64 7.41 15.46
C ASP A 192 13.95 8.70 14.97
N GLU A 193 14.27 9.14 13.74
CA GLU A 193 13.58 10.26 13.10
C GLU A 193 12.21 9.86 12.52
N CYS A 194 12.02 8.58 12.21
CA CYS A 194 10.78 8.10 11.64
C CYS A 194 9.65 8.11 12.66
#